data_5ff255d1bae18f89f0bb9a885abddabf
#
_entry.id   5ff255d1bae18f89f0bb9a885abddabf
#
_cell.length_a   1.000
_cell.length_b   1.000
_cell.length_c   1.000
_cell.angle_alpha   90.00
_cell.angle_beta   90.00
_cell.angle_gamma   90.00
#
_symmetry.space_group_name_H-M   'P 1'
#
loop_
_entity.id
_entity.type
_entity.pdbx_description
1 polymer ?
#
loop_
_entity_poly.entity_id
_entity_poly.type
_entity_poly.pdbx_seq_one_letter_code
_entity_poly.pdbx_strand_id
1 'polypeptide(L)'
;MLNKILKIVLITPVLMTGVFISDAQAQQQMKPNIHVLTGEASAKKVSNDIPSAGFGSSASEQRIPGDINKHSIGIGLGQTFLRSDFHEHGADKITPDIYYNYSASYSFDFMANAHWSKHKFQNKDVTIKGLALSIKGKGFQFDAFAPFVLGGFGFYEPQATRNIGGTLTKTREQLVFGMNIGAGVELRLNSEWTVGVIAHYHDPFSVRQDINGDLDGSYMKLLILGMYTFN
;
A
#
# COMPACT_ATOMS: atom_id res chain seq x y z
N MET A 1 32.84 2.93 -15.38
CA MET A 1 31.60 2.41 -14.78
C MET A 1 30.76 3.46 -14.01
N LEU A 2 31.21 4.70 -13.94
CA LEU A 2 30.54 5.76 -13.14
C LEU A 2 29.43 6.53 -13.88
N ASN A 3 29.23 6.29 -15.18
CA ASN A 3 28.35 7.12 -16.03
C ASN A 3 26.93 6.56 -16.28
N LYS A 4 26.58 5.43 -15.68
CA LYS A 4 25.22 4.85 -15.82
C LYS A 4 24.31 5.10 -14.63
N ILE A 5 24.83 5.52 -13.48
CA ILE A 5 24.05 5.76 -12.26
C ILE A 5 23.36 7.14 -12.28
N LEU A 6 23.89 8.08 -13.06
CA LEU A 6 23.40 9.47 -13.06
C LEU A 6 22.13 9.70 -13.90
N LYS A 7 21.67 8.71 -14.67
CA LYS A 7 20.49 8.89 -15.54
C LYS A 7 19.15 8.44 -14.93
N ILE A 8 19.15 7.77 -13.78
CA ILE A 8 17.92 7.25 -13.17
C ILE A 8 17.36 8.18 -12.09
N VAL A 9 18.17 9.11 -11.57
CA VAL A 9 17.76 10.00 -10.45
C VAL A 9 17.01 11.25 -10.92
N LEU A 10 16.93 11.54 -12.22
CA LEU A 10 16.41 12.83 -12.73
C LEU A 10 14.97 12.79 -13.29
N ILE A 11 14.25 11.67 -13.19
CA ILE A 11 12.89 11.56 -13.77
C ILE A 11 11.76 11.48 -12.73
N THR A 12 12.06 11.39 -11.44
CA THR A 12 11.03 11.13 -10.42
C THR A 12 10.53 12.30 -9.54
N PRO A 13 11.01 13.53 -9.57
CA PRO A 13 10.41 14.57 -8.72
C PRO A 13 9.30 15.42 -9.36
N VAL A 14 8.93 15.21 -10.63
CA VAL A 14 7.99 16.15 -11.31
C VAL A 14 6.51 15.77 -11.14
N LEU A 15 6.19 14.55 -10.69
CA LEU A 15 4.79 14.08 -10.62
C LEU A 15 4.13 14.18 -9.23
N MET A 16 4.85 14.60 -8.19
CA MET A 16 4.28 14.71 -6.83
C MET A 16 4.01 16.15 -6.36
N THR A 17 4.38 17.18 -7.10
CA THR A 17 4.18 18.59 -6.70
C THR A 17 2.89 19.23 -7.20
N GLY A 18 2.07 18.51 -7.97
CA GLY A 18 0.87 19.06 -8.61
C GLY A 18 -0.43 18.97 -7.81
N VAL A 19 -0.47 18.27 -6.67
CA VAL A 19 -1.75 17.96 -5.99
C VAL A 19 -1.95 18.72 -4.66
N PHE A 20 -0.94 19.44 -4.14
CA PHE A 20 -1.05 20.07 -2.81
C PHE A 20 -1.23 21.60 -2.78
N ILE A 21 -1.51 22.29 -3.90
CA ILE A 21 -1.58 23.78 -3.89
C ILE A 21 -2.99 24.33 -4.16
N SER A 22 -4.07 23.57 -4.15
CA SER A 22 -5.39 24.17 -4.44
C SER A 22 -6.31 24.44 -3.23
N ASP A 23 -5.98 23.99 -2.02
CA ASP A 23 -6.91 24.15 -0.88
C ASP A 23 -6.55 25.23 0.13
N ALA A 24 -5.44 25.95 -0.03
CA ALA A 24 -5.04 26.97 0.94
C ALA A 24 -5.59 28.39 0.68
N GLN A 25 -6.26 28.64 -0.45
CA GLN A 25 -6.79 29.98 -0.77
C GLN A 25 -8.31 30.16 -0.61
N ALA A 26 -9.05 29.12 -0.24
CA ALA A 26 -10.50 29.21 -0.09
C ALA A 26 -11.00 29.62 1.32
N GLN A 27 -10.09 29.81 2.29
CA GLN A 27 -10.50 30.10 3.68
C GLN A 27 -10.38 31.58 4.12
N GLN A 28 -10.15 32.52 3.22
CA GLN A 28 -9.90 33.91 3.63
C GLN A 28 -10.99 34.92 3.24
N GLN A 29 -12.21 34.53 2.96
CA GLN A 29 -13.29 35.51 2.79
C GLN A 29 -14.66 34.99 3.32
N MET A 30 -14.87 35.00 4.62
CA MET A 30 -16.21 35.17 5.22
C MET A 30 -16.05 35.72 6.62
N LYS A 31 -16.07 37.07 6.72
CA LYS A 31 -16.42 37.75 7.97
C LYS A 31 -17.94 37.77 8.04
N PRO A 32 -18.56 37.24 9.09
CA PRO A 32 -20.00 37.41 9.28
C PRO A 32 -20.29 38.84 9.76
N ASN A 33 -21.04 39.57 8.98
CA ASN A 33 -21.68 40.82 9.44
C ASN A 33 -22.83 40.46 10.40
N ILE A 34 -22.59 40.62 11.70
CA ILE A 34 -23.62 40.48 12.71
C ILE A 34 -24.34 41.84 12.81
N HIS A 35 -25.50 41.98 12.18
CA HIS A 35 -26.46 43.01 12.53
C HIS A 35 -27.33 42.51 13.67
N VAL A 36 -27.07 43.06 14.85
CA VAL A 36 -27.97 42.93 16.00
C VAL A 36 -29.19 43.81 15.75
N LEU A 37 -30.33 43.21 15.48
CA LEU A 37 -31.64 43.86 15.59
C LEU A 37 -32.37 43.20 16.75
N THR A 38 -32.39 43.95 17.85
CA THR A 38 -33.34 43.76 18.96
C THR A 38 -34.77 44.12 18.47
N GLY A 39 -35.65 43.15 18.53
CA GLY A 39 -37.07 43.38 18.25
C GLY A 39 -37.89 42.22 18.79
N GLU A 40 -38.48 42.44 19.97
CA GLU A 40 -39.52 41.58 20.53
C GLU A 40 -40.74 41.55 19.62
N ALA A 41 -41.23 40.38 19.23
CA ALA A 41 -42.67 40.15 19.04
C ALA A 41 -42.99 38.66 18.80
N SER A 42 -43.73 38.15 19.75
CA SER A 42 -44.89 37.26 19.63
C SER A 42 -44.87 36.07 18.69
N ALA A 43 -45.04 34.94 19.32
CA ALA A 43 -45.29 33.62 18.75
C ALA A 43 -46.45 33.58 17.73
N LYS A 44 -46.16 33.01 16.56
CA LYS A 44 -47.18 32.31 15.78
C LYS A 44 -46.53 31.12 15.09
N LYS A 45 -46.90 29.96 15.57
CA LYS A 45 -46.51 28.64 15.02
C LYS A 45 -47.23 28.49 13.68
N VAL A 46 -46.50 28.61 12.58
CA VAL A 46 -46.98 28.19 11.27
C VAL A 46 -46.03 27.11 10.77
N SER A 47 -46.57 25.90 10.79
CA SER A 47 -45.97 24.75 10.08
C SER A 47 -46.10 25.02 8.58
N ASN A 48 -45.01 25.23 7.93
CA ASN A 48 -44.93 25.13 6.47
C ASN A 48 -43.87 24.12 6.11
N ASP A 49 -44.31 22.90 5.83
CA ASP A 49 -43.59 21.91 5.11
C ASP A 49 -43.31 22.39 3.68
N ILE A 50 -42.19 23.05 3.47
CA ILE A 50 -41.65 23.29 2.13
C ILE A 50 -40.53 22.24 1.93
N PRO A 51 -40.69 21.35 0.97
CA PRO A 51 -39.56 20.49 0.60
C PRO A 51 -38.49 21.37 -0.05
N SER A 52 -37.47 21.76 0.73
CA SER A 52 -36.31 22.42 0.18
C SER A 52 -35.53 21.38 -0.65
N ALA A 53 -35.67 21.45 -1.96
CA ALA A 53 -34.75 20.83 -2.89
C ALA A 53 -33.38 21.55 -2.76
N GLY A 54 -32.65 21.23 -1.71
CA GLY A 54 -31.29 21.69 -1.49
C GLY A 54 -30.33 20.86 -2.31
N PHE A 55 -29.99 21.31 -3.49
CA PHE A 55 -28.73 20.97 -4.12
C PHE A 55 -27.60 21.55 -3.26
N GLY A 56 -26.96 20.71 -2.46
CA GLY A 56 -25.88 21.15 -1.58
C GLY A 56 -25.76 20.34 -0.31
N SER A 57 -26.17 19.09 -0.27
CA SER A 57 -25.60 18.21 0.73
C SER A 57 -24.14 18.00 0.34
N SER A 58 -23.23 18.72 1.01
CA SER A 58 -21.89 18.17 1.24
C SER A 58 -22.13 16.67 1.49
N ALA A 59 -21.60 15.83 0.61
CA ALA A 59 -21.57 14.41 0.86
C ALA A 59 -20.88 14.27 2.21
N SER A 60 -21.64 14.22 3.27
CA SER A 60 -21.16 13.81 4.57
C SER A 60 -20.60 12.44 4.27
N GLU A 61 -19.28 12.36 4.27
CA GLU A 61 -18.56 11.10 4.20
C GLU A 61 -19.32 10.14 5.10
N GLN A 62 -20.06 9.23 4.51
CA GLN A 62 -20.88 8.30 5.26
C GLN A 62 -19.89 7.24 5.80
N ARG A 63 -19.13 7.68 6.80
CA ARG A 63 -18.18 6.85 7.54
C ARG A 63 -19.02 5.79 8.22
N ILE A 64 -18.91 4.57 7.74
CA ILE A 64 -19.63 3.45 8.34
C ILE A 64 -19.08 3.31 9.77
N PRO A 65 -19.88 3.58 10.81
CA PRO A 65 -19.44 3.38 12.18
C PRO A 65 -19.05 1.90 12.36
N GLY A 66 -17.87 1.65 12.91
CA GLY A 66 -17.45 0.29 13.23
C GLY A 66 -16.28 -0.28 12.43
N ASP A 67 -15.62 0.51 11.59
CA ASP A 67 -14.43 0.06 10.83
C ASP A 67 -13.10 0.26 11.56
N ILE A 68 -13.13 0.74 12.80
CA ILE A 68 -11.95 0.94 13.65
C ILE A 68 -11.79 -0.26 14.57
N ASN A 69 -10.55 -0.58 14.92
CA ASN A 69 -10.17 -1.69 15.80
C ASN A 69 -10.54 -3.08 15.25
N LYS A 70 -10.67 -3.21 13.94
CA LYS A 70 -10.93 -4.49 13.30
C LYS A 70 -9.66 -5.14 12.81
N HIS A 71 -9.66 -6.45 12.85
CA HIS A 71 -8.59 -7.29 12.37
C HIS A 71 -9.04 -7.98 11.08
N SER A 72 -8.14 -8.10 10.12
CA SER A 72 -8.41 -8.84 8.89
C SER A 72 -7.24 -9.75 8.57
N ILE A 73 -7.53 -10.94 8.10
CA ILE A 73 -6.55 -11.88 7.56
C ILE A 73 -6.91 -12.20 6.12
N GLY A 74 -5.91 -12.38 5.28
CA GLY A 74 -6.18 -12.64 3.87
C GLY A 74 -5.04 -13.30 3.15
N ILE A 75 -5.34 -13.66 1.91
CA ILE A 75 -4.42 -14.28 0.98
C ILE A 75 -4.34 -13.41 -0.28
N GLY A 76 -3.11 -13.16 -0.73
CA GLY A 76 -2.82 -12.59 -2.03
C GLY A 76 -2.33 -13.67 -2.98
N LEU A 77 -2.75 -13.61 -4.23
CA LEU A 77 -2.26 -14.49 -5.29
C LEU A 77 -1.98 -13.64 -6.53
N GLY A 78 -0.80 -13.78 -7.12
CA GLY A 78 -0.46 -13.06 -8.32
C GLY A 78 0.99 -13.20 -8.75
N GLN A 79 1.39 -12.35 -9.69
CA GLN A 79 2.70 -12.43 -10.33
C GLN A 79 3.76 -11.70 -9.49
N THR A 80 4.89 -12.37 -9.29
CA THR A 80 6.12 -11.77 -8.75
C THR A 80 7.10 -11.56 -9.89
N PHE A 81 7.54 -10.31 -10.05
CA PHE A 81 8.53 -9.86 -11.02
C PHE A 81 9.85 -9.61 -10.30
N LEU A 82 10.87 -10.36 -10.68
CA LEU A 82 12.21 -10.23 -10.13
C LEU A 82 12.99 -9.15 -10.85
N ARG A 83 13.89 -8.46 -10.12
CA ARG A 83 14.77 -7.41 -10.67
C ARG A 83 16.21 -7.63 -10.20
N SER A 84 17.15 -7.01 -10.92
CA SER A 84 18.60 -7.09 -10.65
C SER A 84 19.07 -8.53 -10.49
N ASP A 85 19.89 -8.84 -9.52
CA ASP A 85 20.49 -10.18 -9.31
C ASP A 85 19.44 -11.27 -9.12
N PHE A 86 18.25 -10.95 -8.60
CA PHE A 86 17.18 -11.95 -8.45
C PHE A 86 16.67 -12.43 -9.81
N HIS A 87 16.59 -11.54 -10.81
CA HIS A 87 16.20 -11.90 -12.18
C HIS A 87 17.26 -12.77 -12.88
N GLU A 88 18.54 -12.60 -12.55
CA GLU A 88 19.61 -13.43 -13.11
C GLU A 88 19.59 -14.88 -12.59
N HIS A 89 18.94 -15.12 -11.46
CA HIS A 89 18.90 -16.43 -10.78
C HIS A 89 17.51 -17.07 -10.77
N GLY A 90 16.45 -16.34 -11.14
CA GLY A 90 15.09 -16.83 -11.10
C GLY A 90 14.22 -16.26 -12.22
N ALA A 91 13.19 -16.97 -12.61
CA ALA A 91 12.14 -16.48 -13.50
C ALA A 91 10.94 -15.98 -12.73
N ASP A 92 10.22 -15.03 -13.32
CA ASP A 92 8.96 -14.51 -12.79
C ASP A 92 7.94 -15.64 -12.62
N LYS A 93 7.17 -15.57 -11.53
CA LYS A 93 6.27 -16.66 -11.16
C LYS A 93 5.06 -16.14 -10.41
N ILE A 94 3.96 -16.87 -10.49
CA ILE A 94 2.79 -16.69 -9.62
C ILE A 94 3.12 -17.22 -8.23
N THR A 95 2.91 -16.38 -7.21
CA THR A 95 3.21 -16.69 -5.81
C THR A 95 2.06 -16.31 -4.90
N PRO A 96 1.81 -17.08 -3.84
CA PRO A 96 0.88 -16.71 -2.78
C PRO A 96 1.58 -15.88 -1.71
N ASP A 97 0.82 -14.98 -1.08
CA ASP A 97 1.20 -14.19 0.07
C ASP A 97 0.12 -14.26 1.14
N ILE A 98 0.51 -14.12 2.40
CA ILE A 98 -0.42 -14.00 3.52
C ILE A 98 -0.39 -12.56 4.01
N TYR A 99 -1.55 -12.00 4.28
CA TYR A 99 -1.74 -10.65 4.78
C TYR A 99 -2.49 -10.64 6.10
N TYR A 100 -2.06 -9.78 6.98
CA TYR A 100 -2.79 -9.39 8.17
C TYR A 100 -2.92 -7.88 8.19
N ASN A 101 -4.10 -7.38 8.50
CA ASN A 101 -4.39 -5.95 8.55
C ASN A 101 -5.11 -5.60 9.85
N TYR A 102 -4.68 -4.53 10.50
CA TYR A 102 -5.34 -3.94 11.66
C TYR A 102 -5.77 -2.52 11.33
N SER A 103 -7.07 -2.28 11.34
CA SER A 103 -7.68 -0.98 11.07
C SER A 103 -7.56 -0.08 12.28
N ALA A 104 -6.49 0.70 12.36
CA ALA A 104 -6.20 1.58 13.49
C ALA A 104 -7.05 2.87 13.46
N SER A 105 -7.42 3.33 12.26
CA SER A 105 -8.27 4.49 12.06
C SER A 105 -9.01 4.41 10.72
N TYR A 106 -9.87 5.37 10.45
CA TYR A 106 -10.55 5.47 9.14
C TYR A 106 -9.57 5.65 7.97
N SER A 107 -8.43 6.30 8.22
CA SER A 107 -7.46 6.64 7.17
C SER A 107 -6.21 5.78 7.19
N PHE A 108 -5.95 5.04 8.28
CA PHE A 108 -4.71 4.28 8.45
C PHE A 108 -4.95 2.88 8.97
N ASP A 109 -4.32 1.92 8.32
CA ASP A 109 -4.22 0.55 8.79
C ASP A 109 -2.75 0.18 8.99
N PHE A 110 -2.48 -0.73 9.92
CA PHE A 110 -1.21 -1.45 10.00
C PHE A 110 -1.36 -2.75 9.23
N MET A 111 -0.44 -3.02 8.32
CA MET A 111 -0.46 -4.21 7.50
C MET A 111 0.84 -5.00 7.65
N ALA A 112 0.71 -6.30 7.87
CA ALA A 112 1.80 -7.25 7.81
C ALA A 112 1.61 -8.16 6.59
N ASN A 113 2.69 -8.40 5.84
CA ASN A 113 2.74 -9.30 4.71
C ASN A 113 3.81 -10.35 4.95
N ALA A 114 3.44 -11.61 4.92
CA ALA A 114 4.38 -12.73 4.95
C ALA A 114 4.33 -13.47 3.61
N HIS A 115 5.51 -13.73 3.05
CA HIS A 115 5.61 -14.42 1.78
C HIS A 115 6.81 -15.34 1.71
N TRP A 116 6.66 -16.37 0.91
CA TRP A 116 7.70 -17.32 0.59
C TRP A 116 7.57 -17.76 -0.86
N SER A 117 8.64 -17.57 -1.64
CA SER A 117 8.63 -17.94 -3.04
C SER A 117 9.98 -18.54 -3.45
N LYS A 118 9.94 -19.51 -4.36
CA LYS A 118 11.11 -20.09 -4.98
C LYS A 118 11.01 -19.94 -6.49
N HIS A 119 11.95 -19.25 -7.09
CA HIS A 119 12.04 -18.97 -8.51
C HIS A 119 13.19 -19.76 -9.11
N LYS A 120 12.99 -20.34 -10.27
CA LYS A 120 14.00 -21.14 -10.96
C LYS A 120 14.24 -20.61 -12.37
N PHE A 121 15.49 -20.53 -12.76
CA PHE A 121 15.88 -20.21 -14.13
C PHE A 121 17.06 -21.09 -14.54
N GLN A 122 16.84 -21.97 -15.51
CA GLN A 122 17.82 -23.00 -15.93
C GLN A 122 18.30 -23.84 -14.71
N ASN A 123 19.63 -23.83 -14.46
CA ASN A 123 20.26 -24.57 -13.34
C ASN A 123 20.42 -23.69 -12.07
N LYS A 124 19.89 -22.47 -12.05
CA LYS A 124 19.96 -21.56 -10.91
C LYS A 124 18.59 -21.47 -10.24
N ASP A 125 18.58 -21.16 -8.96
CA ASP A 125 17.35 -20.82 -8.24
C ASP A 125 17.58 -19.66 -7.26
N VAL A 126 16.54 -18.90 -7.01
CA VAL A 126 16.49 -17.93 -5.93
C VAL A 126 15.26 -18.21 -5.08
N THR A 127 15.46 -18.28 -3.79
CA THR A 127 14.41 -18.39 -2.78
C THR A 127 14.33 -17.07 -2.04
N ILE A 128 13.14 -16.52 -1.91
CA ILE A 128 12.87 -15.26 -1.21
C ILE A 128 11.83 -15.54 -0.16
N LYS A 129 12.19 -15.31 1.11
CA LYS A 129 11.26 -15.28 2.23
C LYS A 129 11.24 -13.85 2.76
N GLY A 130 10.09 -13.38 3.21
CA GLY A 130 9.98 -12.03 3.75
C GLY A 130 8.81 -11.85 4.69
N LEU A 131 9.01 -10.95 5.64
CA LEU A 131 7.99 -10.41 6.52
C LEU A 131 8.06 -8.88 6.43
N ALA A 132 7.09 -8.26 5.80
CA ALA A 132 7.01 -6.82 5.65
C ALA A 132 5.94 -6.24 6.59
N LEU A 133 6.27 -5.14 7.24
CA LEU A 133 5.39 -4.36 8.10
C LEU A 133 5.20 -2.98 7.48
N SER A 134 3.96 -2.58 7.25
CA SER A 134 3.63 -1.36 6.52
C SER A 134 2.51 -0.57 7.19
N ILE A 135 2.54 0.73 7.00
CA ILE A 135 1.40 1.60 7.26
C ILE A 135 0.67 1.77 5.93
N LYS A 136 -0.60 1.45 5.91
CA LYS A 136 -1.48 1.60 4.75
C LYS A 136 -2.34 2.85 4.95
N GLY A 137 -2.13 3.87 4.11
CA GLY A 137 -2.97 5.06 4.04
C GLY A 137 -4.11 4.85 3.05
N LYS A 138 -5.35 4.97 3.53
CA LYS A 138 -6.54 4.91 2.69
C LYS A 138 -6.89 6.31 2.20
N GLY A 139 -7.04 6.45 0.89
CA GLY A 139 -7.50 7.68 0.27
C GLY A 139 -9.01 7.88 0.42
N PHE A 140 -9.61 8.57 -0.54
CA PHE A 140 -11.05 8.78 -0.56
C PHE A 140 -11.79 7.45 -0.66
N GLN A 141 -12.70 7.20 0.28
CA GLN A 141 -13.60 6.06 0.20
C GLN A 141 -14.81 6.47 -0.66
N PHE A 142 -14.93 5.84 -1.82
CA PHE A 142 -16.10 5.97 -2.67
C PHE A 142 -17.01 4.78 -2.41
N ASP A 143 -17.94 4.91 -1.46
CA ASP A 143 -18.85 3.84 -1.08
C ASP A 143 -18.11 2.54 -0.71
N ALA A 144 -18.12 1.52 -1.58
CA ALA A 144 -17.42 0.25 -1.37
C ALA A 144 -15.96 0.24 -1.85
N PHE A 145 -15.50 1.27 -2.58
CA PHE A 145 -14.21 1.34 -3.23
C PHE A 145 -13.23 2.23 -2.46
N ALA A 146 -12.08 1.71 -2.11
CA ALA A 146 -11.05 2.42 -1.36
C ALA A 146 -9.67 2.28 -2.01
N PRO A 147 -9.15 3.31 -2.69
CA PRO A 147 -7.76 3.35 -3.10
C PRO A 147 -6.86 3.55 -1.89
N PHE A 148 -5.68 2.94 -1.91
CA PHE A 148 -4.71 3.05 -0.84
C PHE A 148 -3.28 3.08 -1.35
N VAL A 149 -2.40 3.62 -0.50
CA VAL A 149 -0.95 3.51 -0.63
C VAL A 149 -0.40 2.91 0.66
N LEU A 150 0.74 2.25 0.56
CA LEU A 150 1.41 1.72 1.74
C LEU A 150 2.92 1.90 1.64
N GLY A 151 3.56 1.92 2.78
CA GLY A 151 5.00 1.96 2.89
C GLY A 151 5.46 1.48 4.26
N GLY A 152 6.64 0.91 4.30
CA GLY A 152 7.15 0.35 5.53
C GLY A 152 8.50 -0.33 5.37
N PHE A 153 8.80 -1.19 6.32
CA PHE A 153 10.03 -1.93 6.38
C PHE A 153 9.78 -3.44 6.43
N GLY A 154 10.80 -4.22 6.15
CA GLY A 154 10.68 -5.67 6.17
C GLY A 154 11.98 -6.35 6.55
N PHE A 155 11.82 -7.60 6.93
CA PHE A 155 12.89 -8.56 7.14
C PHE A 155 12.81 -9.59 6.03
N TYR A 156 13.91 -9.80 5.35
CA TYR A 156 13.99 -10.65 4.16
C TYR A 156 15.12 -11.65 4.30
N GLU A 157 14.93 -12.81 3.73
CA GLU A 157 15.92 -13.89 3.70
C GLU A 157 16.07 -14.38 2.26
N PRO A 158 16.82 -13.64 1.41
CA PRO A 158 17.13 -14.06 0.06
C PRO A 158 18.23 -15.09 0.04
N GLN A 159 18.05 -16.17 -0.72
CA GLN A 159 19.04 -17.22 -0.94
C GLN A 159 19.15 -17.52 -2.43
N ALA A 160 20.34 -17.47 -2.98
CA ALA A 160 20.59 -17.79 -4.39
C ALA A 160 21.45 -19.04 -4.53
N THR A 161 21.21 -19.82 -5.60
CA THR A 161 22.09 -20.91 -6.00
C THR A 161 23.05 -20.41 -7.07
N ARG A 162 24.34 -20.53 -6.84
CA ARG A 162 25.40 -20.09 -7.75
C ARG A 162 26.24 -21.29 -8.22
N ASN A 163 26.77 -21.21 -9.44
CA ASN A 163 27.68 -22.20 -9.97
C ASN A 163 29.13 -21.76 -9.67
N ILE A 164 29.84 -22.56 -8.90
CA ILE A 164 31.23 -22.31 -8.53
C ILE A 164 32.08 -23.52 -9.00
N GLY A 165 32.94 -23.29 -10.00
CA GLY A 165 33.81 -24.33 -10.53
C GLY A 165 33.06 -25.56 -11.07
N GLY A 166 31.83 -25.39 -11.60
CA GLY A 166 31.01 -26.51 -12.10
C GLY A 166 30.07 -27.12 -11.05
N THR A 167 30.17 -26.72 -9.78
CA THR A 167 29.32 -27.23 -8.70
C THR A 167 28.26 -26.17 -8.31
N LEU A 168 26.98 -26.58 -8.24
CA LEU A 168 25.88 -25.71 -7.77
C LEU A 168 25.95 -25.62 -6.25
N THR A 169 26.29 -24.45 -5.76
CA THR A 169 26.36 -24.16 -4.32
C THR A 169 25.29 -23.13 -3.92
N LYS A 170 24.57 -23.44 -2.88
CA LYS A 170 23.63 -22.49 -2.27
C LYS A 170 24.37 -21.52 -1.38
N THR A 171 24.02 -20.24 -1.48
CA THR A 171 24.51 -19.24 -0.55
C THR A 171 23.87 -19.44 0.82
N ARG A 172 24.55 -18.96 1.88
CA ARG A 172 24.00 -19.02 3.25
C ARG A 172 22.76 -18.14 3.35
N GLU A 173 21.76 -18.62 4.06
CA GLU A 173 20.60 -17.80 4.44
C GLU A 173 21.06 -16.68 5.37
N GLN A 174 20.75 -15.43 5.01
CA GLN A 174 21.04 -14.25 5.82
C GLN A 174 19.79 -13.39 5.91
N LEU A 175 19.43 -13.03 7.14
CA LEU A 175 18.34 -12.11 7.41
C LEU A 175 18.80 -10.68 7.11
N VAL A 176 18.12 -10.00 6.24
CA VAL A 176 18.36 -8.61 5.87
C VAL A 176 17.16 -7.74 6.15
N PHE A 177 17.45 -6.53 6.52
CA PHE A 177 16.48 -5.47 6.60
C PHE A 177 16.28 -4.84 5.22
N GLY A 178 15.09 -4.32 4.95
CA GLY A 178 14.78 -3.65 3.70
C GLY A 178 13.54 -2.81 3.82
N MET A 179 13.17 -2.16 2.72
CA MET A 179 11.97 -1.35 2.65
C MET A 179 10.92 -1.96 1.71
N ASN A 180 9.68 -1.52 1.89
CA ASN A 180 8.61 -1.85 0.98
C ASN A 180 7.72 -0.63 0.73
N ILE A 181 7.15 -0.58 -0.47
CA ILE A 181 6.19 0.45 -0.87
C ILE A 181 5.16 -0.18 -1.81
N GLY A 182 3.93 0.27 -1.73
CA GLY A 182 2.90 -0.26 -2.60
C GLY A 182 1.71 0.68 -2.76
N ALA A 183 0.86 0.33 -3.69
CA ALA A 183 -0.41 0.98 -3.92
C ALA A 183 -1.42 -0.04 -4.40
N GLY A 184 -2.69 0.24 -4.17
CA GLY A 184 -3.74 -0.66 -4.59
C GLY A 184 -5.13 -0.08 -4.42
N VAL A 185 -6.09 -0.94 -4.67
CA VAL A 185 -7.50 -0.64 -4.48
C VAL A 185 -8.18 -1.80 -3.79
N GLU A 186 -9.08 -1.48 -2.90
CA GLU A 186 -9.93 -2.44 -2.20
C GLU A 186 -11.40 -2.19 -2.55
N LEU A 187 -12.13 -3.26 -2.72
CA LEU A 187 -13.58 -3.29 -2.89
C LEU A 187 -14.17 -4.07 -1.73
N ARG A 188 -14.96 -3.41 -0.89
CA ARG A 188 -15.69 -4.04 0.19
C ARG A 188 -16.92 -4.72 -0.38
N LEU A 189 -17.00 -6.04 -0.23
CA LEU A 189 -18.17 -6.83 -0.65
C LEU A 189 -19.28 -6.81 0.41
N ASN A 190 -18.89 -6.86 1.68
CA ASN A 190 -19.79 -6.78 2.84
C ASN A 190 -18.99 -6.39 4.10
N SER A 191 -19.57 -6.51 5.29
CA SER A 191 -18.92 -6.19 6.57
C SER A 191 -17.70 -7.07 6.90
N GLU A 192 -17.59 -8.25 6.30
CA GLU A 192 -16.57 -9.24 6.61
C GLU A 192 -15.59 -9.44 5.46
N TRP A 193 -16.01 -9.30 4.22
CA TRP A 193 -15.20 -9.63 3.06
C TRP A 193 -14.79 -8.40 2.25
N THR A 194 -13.51 -8.31 1.97
CA THR A 194 -12.90 -7.32 1.09
C THR A 194 -12.06 -8.04 0.04
N VAL A 195 -12.17 -7.63 -1.20
CA VAL A 195 -11.27 -8.04 -2.29
C VAL A 195 -10.49 -6.84 -2.78
N GLY A 196 -9.32 -7.06 -3.36
CA GLY A 196 -8.50 -5.96 -3.83
C GLY A 196 -7.44 -6.37 -4.82
N VAL A 197 -6.76 -5.37 -5.37
CA VAL A 197 -5.56 -5.53 -6.18
C VAL A 197 -4.48 -4.65 -5.60
N ILE A 198 -3.29 -5.20 -5.45
CA ILE A 198 -2.13 -4.49 -4.93
C ILE A 198 -0.91 -4.68 -5.83
N ALA A 199 -0.21 -3.59 -6.11
CA ALA A 199 1.16 -3.58 -6.60
C ALA A 199 2.08 -3.29 -5.41
N HIS A 200 2.95 -4.24 -5.05
CA HIS A 200 3.79 -4.17 -3.86
C HIS A 200 5.26 -4.40 -4.25
N TYR A 201 6.08 -3.39 -4.05
CA TYR A 201 7.52 -3.42 -4.30
C TYR A 201 8.26 -3.67 -3.01
N HIS A 202 9.24 -4.55 -3.05
CA HIS A 202 10.12 -4.92 -1.96
C HIS A 202 11.56 -4.72 -2.37
N ASP A 203 12.32 -4.09 -1.51
CA ASP A 203 13.73 -3.80 -1.70
C ASP A 203 14.51 -4.25 -0.45
N PRO A 204 14.89 -5.53 -0.39
CA PRO A 204 15.88 -5.99 0.58
C PRO A 204 17.19 -5.25 0.34
N PHE A 205 17.76 -4.64 1.37
CA PHE A 205 19.06 -4.01 1.19
C PHE A 205 20.12 -5.05 0.84
N SER A 206 21.16 -4.63 0.12
CA SER A 206 22.20 -5.52 -0.38
C SER A 206 22.80 -6.38 0.73
N VAL A 207 22.91 -7.67 0.46
CA VAL A 207 23.41 -8.67 1.40
C VAL A 207 24.80 -9.11 0.98
N ARG A 208 25.75 -8.95 1.88
CA ARG A 208 27.08 -9.55 1.68
C ARG A 208 26.97 -11.07 1.80
N GLN A 209 27.13 -11.76 0.70
CA GLN A 209 27.09 -13.23 0.68
C GLN A 209 28.48 -13.79 0.94
N ASP A 210 28.55 -14.96 1.59
CA ASP A 210 29.82 -15.68 1.87
C ASP A 210 30.56 -16.10 0.59
N ILE A 211 29.86 -16.10 -0.55
CA ILE A 211 30.36 -16.63 -1.81
C ILE A 211 30.01 -15.66 -2.95
N ASN A 212 31.03 -15.16 -3.65
CA ASN A 212 30.92 -14.33 -4.86
C ASN A 212 30.21 -12.96 -4.74
N GLY A 213 30.49 -12.21 -3.68
CA GLY A 213 30.09 -10.80 -3.59
C GLY A 213 28.66 -10.57 -3.06
N ASP A 214 28.22 -9.35 -3.17
CA ASP A 214 26.92 -8.92 -2.65
C ASP A 214 25.78 -9.47 -3.53
N LEU A 215 24.65 -9.77 -2.92
CA LEU A 215 23.38 -10.08 -3.59
C LEU A 215 22.50 -8.84 -3.49
N ASP A 216 22.35 -8.13 -4.60
CA ASP A 216 21.55 -6.91 -4.69
C ASP A 216 20.35 -7.17 -5.61
N GLY A 217 19.18 -7.32 -5.03
CA GLY A 217 17.99 -7.64 -5.79
C GLY A 217 16.72 -7.13 -5.15
N SER A 218 15.81 -6.70 -5.99
CA SER A 218 14.49 -6.27 -5.59
C SER A 218 13.41 -7.02 -6.37
N TYR A 219 12.16 -6.92 -5.96
CA TYR A 219 11.06 -7.55 -6.66
C TYR A 219 9.75 -6.78 -6.47
N MET A 220 8.89 -6.90 -7.46
CA MET A 220 7.55 -6.34 -7.44
C MET A 220 6.52 -7.46 -7.53
N LYS A 221 5.46 -7.34 -6.78
CA LYS A 221 4.32 -8.25 -6.79
C LYS A 221 3.07 -7.53 -7.26
N LEU A 222 2.34 -8.14 -8.18
CA LEU A 222 1.00 -7.71 -8.56
C LEU A 222 0.03 -8.81 -8.14
N LEU A 223 -0.76 -8.56 -7.10
CA LEU A 223 -1.57 -9.59 -6.44
C LEU A 223 -3.04 -9.18 -6.41
N ILE A 224 -3.90 -10.18 -6.54
CA ILE A 224 -5.31 -10.10 -6.16
C ILE A 224 -5.39 -10.53 -4.70
N LEU A 225 -6.05 -9.74 -3.86
CA LEU A 225 -6.23 -9.97 -2.43
C LEU A 225 -7.66 -10.41 -2.13
N GLY A 226 -7.80 -11.36 -1.22
CA GLY A 226 -9.05 -11.67 -0.53
C GLY A 226 -8.81 -11.59 0.97
N MET A 227 -9.57 -10.73 1.66
CA MET A 227 -9.42 -10.48 3.11
C MET A 227 -10.71 -10.77 3.83
N TYR A 228 -10.61 -11.46 4.97
CA TYR A 228 -11.70 -11.68 5.91
C TYR A 228 -11.48 -10.85 7.17
N THR A 229 -12.49 -10.06 7.55
CA THR A 229 -12.46 -9.15 8.70
C THR A 229 -13.21 -9.75 9.86
N PHE A 230 -12.62 -9.67 11.05
CA PHE A 230 -13.19 -10.13 12.32
C PHE A 230 -12.92 -9.12 13.43
N ASN A 231 -13.68 -9.20 14.51
CA ASN A 231 -13.53 -8.34 15.69
C ASN A 231 -12.60 -9.02 16.71
#